data_79bd3d80c3e08436543f798d9db43855
#
_entry.id   79bd3d80c3e08436543f798d9db43855
#
_cell.length_a   1.000
_cell.length_b   1.000
_cell.length_c   1.000
_cell.angle_alpha   90.00
_cell.angle_beta   90.00
_cell.angle_gamma   90.00
#
_symmetry.space_group_name_H-M   'P 1'
#
loop_
_entity.id
_entity.type
_entity.pdbx_description
1 polymer ?
#
loop_
_entity_poly.entity_id
_entity_poly.type
_entity_poly.pdbx_seq_one_letter_code
_entity_poly.pdbx_strand_id
1 'polypeptide(L)'
;MVSRKQVIIASSLIAVSGITAVILLTAVGALPTAFEAESGTESTNAVQVADTSASNGSAVKFQAAQAQTGACPTDKRTVTASEVTNRLNSGYSAGTQLFVPGAPDPWGGCFPNAGNTGVPSGTTLTAYSGPCSISTSNTVVDGKNINCDLTITGANVTIRNSKIVAGNINVDSGSLALTDVEINFGNDINTEGLKGSNITVTRANMYAGKRQIWCNDCTLQDSFLHDQLSDPSGITHESAARIDQGSTYIHNTLLCNAPNIDPDAGCSANQTGYPDFAPVKNIRLEKNLYMATTGGYCSYGGATAGKPYSGDATNATNVKSIDNVFQRGNAPNDKTTIALTDKRRYTCGFYGVTTAYNSSKTGFQFTGNRWDDGLLFANDTAYAYGSFYD
;
A
#
# COMPACT_ATOMS: atom_id res chain seq x y z
N MET A 1 -20.05 -54.13 7.79
CA MET A 1 -19.30 -53.58 8.94
C MET A 1 -18.24 -52.63 8.45
N VAL A 2 -18.49 -51.35 8.50
CA VAL A 2 -17.56 -50.32 8.04
C VAL A 2 -16.84 -49.78 9.25
N SER A 3 -15.54 -50.00 9.31
CA SER A 3 -14.63 -49.53 10.38
C SER A 3 -14.51 -48.00 10.26
N ARG A 4 -14.93 -47.25 11.28
CA ARG A 4 -14.68 -45.84 11.47
C ARG A 4 -13.20 -45.62 11.79
N LYS A 5 -12.44 -45.05 10.88
CA LYS A 5 -11.11 -44.53 11.23
C LYS A 5 -11.24 -43.12 11.82
N GLN A 6 -10.62 -42.96 12.96
CA GLN A 6 -10.61 -41.69 13.70
C GLN A 6 -9.81 -40.64 12.92
N VAL A 7 -10.39 -39.46 12.79
CA VAL A 7 -9.73 -38.27 12.29
C VAL A 7 -8.93 -37.67 13.46
N ILE A 8 -7.62 -37.67 13.33
CA ILE A 8 -6.76 -36.94 14.26
C ILE A 8 -6.56 -35.54 13.69
N ILE A 9 -7.13 -34.57 14.34
CA ILE A 9 -6.89 -33.15 14.04
C ILE A 9 -5.60 -32.77 14.80
N ALA A 10 -4.54 -32.52 14.08
CA ALA A 10 -3.33 -31.97 14.67
C ALA A 10 -3.49 -30.44 14.78
N SER A 11 -3.50 -29.96 15.99
CA SER A 11 -3.55 -28.53 16.31
C SER A 11 -2.20 -27.89 16.03
N SER A 12 -2.17 -26.87 15.21
CA SER A 12 -0.99 -26.04 15.00
C SER A 12 -0.73 -25.17 16.23
N LEU A 13 0.39 -25.38 16.91
CA LEU A 13 0.89 -24.47 17.93
C LEU A 13 1.67 -23.34 17.25
N ILE A 14 1.19 -22.14 17.35
CA ILE A 14 1.93 -20.93 16.97
C ILE A 14 2.57 -20.38 18.25
N ALA A 15 3.87 -20.48 18.36
CA ALA A 15 4.64 -19.83 19.42
C ALA A 15 5.22 -18.51 18.89
N VAL A 16 4.91 -17.42 19.55
CA VAL A 16 5.44 -16.08 19.28
C VAL A 16 6.81 -15.99 19.95
N SER A 17 7.84 -16.09 19.18
CA SER A 17 9.25 -15.72 19.33
C SER A 17 10.14 -16.83 18.75
N GLY A 18 10.51 -16.68 17.46
CA GLY A 18 11.31 -17.66 16.74
C GLY A 18 10.45 -18.81 16.21
N ILE A 19 9.84 -18.62 15.06
CA ILE A 19 8.85 -19.56 14.52
C ILE A 19 9.55 -20.69 13.80
N THR A 20 9.46 -21.90 14.34
CA THR A 20 9.66 -23.13 13.58
C THR A 20 8.26 -23.65 13.25
N ALA A 21 7.81 -23.50 12.02
CA ALA A 21 6.55 -24.08 11.57
C ALA A 21 6.82 -25.51 11.08
N VAL A 22 6.28 -26.51 11.77
CA VAL A 22 6.22 -27.88 11.28
C VAL A 22 4.82 -28.11 10.73
N ILE A 23 4.70 -28.30 9.43
CA ILE A 23 3.43 -28.69 8.81
C ILE A 23 3.39 -30.21 8.70
N LEU A 24 2.57 -30.86 9.53
CA LEU A 24 2.23 -32.26 9.36
C LEU A 24 0.92 -32.39 8.55
N LEU A 25 1.05 -32.89 7.34
CA LEU A 25 -0.09 -33.27 6.51
C LEU A 25 -0.35 -34.76 6.64
N THR A 26 -1.46 -35.17 7.23
CA THR A 26 -1.94 -36.56 7.16
C THR A 26 -3.01 -36.69 6.09
N ALA A 27 -2.74 -37.42 5.03
CA ALA A 27 -3.68 -37.69 3.95
C ALA A 27 -4.44 -39.01 4.18
N VAL A 28 -5.73 -38.99 3.89
CA VAL A 28 -6.58 -40.19 3.78
C VAL A 28 -7.03 -40.32 2.32
N GLY A 29 -6.48 -41.35 1.67
CA GLY A 29 -6.85 -41.69 0.29
C GLY A 29 -5.89 -41.14 -0.77
N ALA A 30 -5.43 -42.00 -1.69
CA ALA A 30 -4.49 -41.80 -2.76
C ALA A 30 -3.64 -40.53 -2.68
N LEU A 31 -2.43 -40.66 -2.22
CA LEU A 31 -1.51 -39.57 -1.98
C LEU A 31 -1.27 -38.76 -3.26
N PRO A 32 -1.56 -37.45 -3.28
CA PRO A 32 -0.83 -36.60 -4.19
C PRO A 32 0.67 -36.72 -3.82
N THR A 33 1.52 -36.60 -4.80
CA THR A 33 2.97 -36.42 -4.59
C THR A 33 3.19 -35.46 -3.42
N ALA A 34 3.94 -35.89 -2.42
CA ALA A 34 4.27 -35.06 -1.26
C ALA A 34 4.81 -33.72 -1.77
N PHE A 35 4.19 -32.62 -1.33
CA PHE A 35 4.72 -31.29 -1.62
C PHE A 35 5.82 -31.02 -0.64
N GLU A 36 7.05 -31.17 -1.09
CA GLU A 36 8.23 -30.84 -0.28
C GLU A 36 8.45 -29.35 -0.34
N ALA A 37 8.23 -28.66 0.77
CA ALA A 37 8.40 -27.21 0.88
C ALA A 37 9.85 -26.79 0.55
N GLU A 38 10.79 -27.69 0.78
CA GLU A 38 12.22 -27.53 0.53
C GLU A 38 12.59 -27.48 -0.96
N SER A 39 11.73 -27.95 -1.85
CA SER A 39 11.94 -27.89 -3.30
C SER A 39 11.53 -26.56 -3.92
N GLY A 40 10.95 -25.66 -3.14
CA GLY A 40 10.54 -24.32 -3.58
C GLY A 40 11.72 -23.37 -3.74
N THR A 41 11.49 -22.29 -4.49
CA THR A 41 12.46 -21.19 -4.56
C THR A 41 12.45 -20.42 -3.24
N GLU A 42 13.60 -20.29 -2.61
CA GLU A 42 13.74 -19.54 -1.36
C GLU A 42 13.39 -18.06 -1.57
N SER A 43 12.62 -17.52 -0.65
CA SER A 43 12.42 -16.07 -0.55
C SER A 43 13.45 -15.47 0.43
N THR A 44 13.61 -14.15 0.39
CA THR A 44 14.56 -13.45 1.29
C THR A 44 14.32 -13.71 2.79
N ASN A 45 13.12 -14.18 3.14
CA ASN A 45 12.71 -14.45 4.53
C ASN A 45 12.52 -15.95 4.83
N ALA A 46 12.95 -16.82 3.94
CA ALA A 46 12.89 -18.28 4.12
C ALA A 46 14.23 -18.90 3.73
N VAL A 47 14.81 -19.67 4.60
CA VAL A 47 16.09 -20.37 4.35
C VAL A 47 15.94 -21.86 4.65
N GLN A 48 16.60 -22.69 3.87
CA GLN A 48 16.73 -24.09 4.18
C GLN A 48 17.69 -24.27 5.36
N VAL A 49 17.30 -25.08 6.31
CA VAL A 49 18.14 -25.49 7.45
C VAL A 49 18.19 -27.01 7.51
N ALA A 50 19.33 -27.55 7.86
CA ALA A 50 19.45 -28.99 8.10
C ALA A 50 18.55 -29.37 9.28
N ASP A 51 17.64 -30.31 9.07
CA ASP A 51 16.75 -30.87 10.10
C ASP A 51 16.59 -32.37 9.85
N THR A 52 17.22 -33.15 10.71
CA THR A 52 17.20 -34.60 10.60
C THR A 52 15.82 -35.24 10.85
N SER A 53 14.85 -34.45 11.34
CA SER A 53 13.48 -34.89 11.52
C SER A 53 12.59 -34.63 10.28
N ALA A 54 13.06 -33.85 9.32
CA ALA A 54 12.39 -33.59 8.07
C ALA A 54 12.55 -34.74 7.07
N SER A 55 11.60 -34.90 6.15
CA SER A 55 11.50 -36.05 5.25
C SER A 55 12.71 -36.26 4.36
N ASN A 56 13.44 -35.21 4.00
CA ASN A 56 14.67 -35.23 3.20
C ASN A 56 15.89 -34.55 3.88
N GLY A 57 15.84 -34.44 5.21
CA GLY A 57 16.93 -33.90 6.01
C GLY A 57 17.02 -32.36 6.04
N SER A 58 16.05 -31.67 5.46
CA SER A 58 16.01 -30.21 5.44
C SER A 58 14.62 -29.71 5.84
N ALA A 59 14.58 -28.57 6.48
CA ALA A 59 13.34 -27.83 6.76
C ALA A 59 13.46 -26.39 6.29
N VAL A 60 12.34 -25.78 5.92
CA VAL A 60 12.29 -24.34 5.62
C VAL A 60 12.05 -23.59 6.92
N LYS A 61 13.01 -22.78 7.31
CA LYS A 61 12.91 -21.86 8.43
C LYS A 61 12.52 -20.50 7.91
N PHE A 62 11.34 -20.03 8.29
CA PHE A 62 10.97 -18.64 8.08
C PHE A 62 11.74 -17.79 9.10
N GLN A 63 12.64 -16.99 8.60
CA GLN A 63 13.26 -15.97 9.43
C GLN A 63 12.17 -14.89 9.64
N ALA A 64 12.00 -14.43 10.89
CA ALA A 64 11.38 -13.14 11.09
C ALA A 64 12.09 -12.15 10.18
N ALA A 65 11.31 -11.32 9.45
CA ALA A 65 11.93 -10.24 8.66
C ALA A 65 13.01 -9.64 9.55
N GLN A 66 14.26 -9.62 9.06
CA GLN A 66 15.37 -9.13 9.90
C GLN A 66 14.94 -7.76 10.37
N ALA A 67 14.70 -7.62 11.68
CA ALA A 67 14.55 -6.31 12.25
C ALA A 67 15.72 -5.51 11.72
N GLN A 68 15.45 -4.43 11.03
CA GLN A 68 16.50 -3.57 10.51
C GLN A 68 17.35 -3.20 11.72
N THR A 69 18.55 -3.78 11.84
CA THR A 69 19.42 -3.61 13.00
C THR A 69 20.06 -2.22 13.03
N GLY A 70 19.72 -1.37 12.05
CA GLY A 70 20.03 0.05 12.01
C GLY A 70 18.82 0.88 12.46
N ALA A 71 19.08 2.04 13.04
CA ALA A 71 18.03 3.01 13.29
C ALA A 71 17.28 3.31 12.00
N CYS A 72 15.95 3.36 12.05
CA CYS A 72 15.15 3.75 10.90
C CYS A 72 15.62 5.11 10.37
N PRO A 73 15.79 5.30 9.06
CA PRO A 73 16.21 6.58 8.53
C PRO A 73 15.20 7.66 8.91
N THR A 74 15.69 8.78 9.40
CA THR A 74 14.84 9.94 9.71
C THR A 74 14.21 10.44 8.42
N ASP A 75 12.91 10.72 8.47
CA ASP A 75 12.22 11.36 7.35
C ASP A 75 12.91 12.69 7.04
N LYS A 76 13.33 12.86 5.79
CA LYS A 76 13.87 14.14 5.31
C LYS A 76 12.78 15.20 5.19
N ARG A 77 11.51 14.79 5.18
CA ARG A 77 10.36 15.67 5.24
C ARG A 77 10.11 16.11 6.67
N THR A 78 10.47 17.31 6.97
CA THR A 78 10.14 17.94 8.24
C THR A 78 8.63 18.12 8.34
N VAL A 79 8.00 17.56 9.35
CA VAL A 79 6.61 17.91 9.70
C VAL A 79 6.60 19.42 9.96
N THR A 80 5.81 20.17 9.20
CA THR A 80 5.77 21.61 9.30
C THR A 80 5.09 22.05 10.61
N ALA A 81 5.46 23.23 11.12
CA ALA A 81 4.78 23.80 12.28
C ALA A 81 3.26 23.94 12.07
N SER A 82 2.84 24.18 10.84
CA SER A 82 1.43 24.21 10.43
C SER A 82 0.76 22.86 10.60
N GLU A 83 1.37 21.76 10.18
CA GLU A 83 0.85 20.40 10.38
C GLU A 83 0.73 20.05 11.87
N VAL A 84 1.71 20.43 12.68
CA VAL A 84 1.66 20.27 14.15
C VAL A 84 0.51 21.08 14.73
N THR A 85 0.37 22.34 14.34
CA THR A 85 -0.70 23.23 14.82
C THR A 85 -2.08 22.69 14.47
N ASN A 86 -2.26 22.19 13.25
CA ASN A 86 -3.53 21.60 12.81
C ASN A 86 -3.88 20.34 13.61
N ARG A 87 -2.91 19.52 13.93
CA ARG A 87 -3.10 18.34 14.79
C ARG A 87 -3.46 18.73 16.22
N LEU A 88 -2.79 19.71 16.79
CA LEU A 88 -3.10 20.25 18.12
C LEU A 88 -4.52 20.84 18.16
N ASN A 89 -4.93 21.58 17.15
CA ASN A 89 -6.28 22.14 17.03
C ASN A 89 -7.33 21.05 16.85
N SER A 90 -6.97 19.87 16.38
CA SER A 90 -7.86 18.70 16.31
C SER A 90 -7.95 17.94 17.64
N GLY A 91 -7.36 18.43 18.73
CA GLY A 91 -7.35 17.79 20.04
C GLY A 91 -6.29 16.69 20.20
N TYR A 92 -5.40 16.58 19.24
CA TYR A 92 -4.31 15.62 19.25
C TYR A 92 -3.09 16.19 19.98
N SER A 93 -2.54 15.48 20.94
CA SER A 93 -1.35 15.91 21.66
C SER A 93 -0.10 15.58 20.86
N ALA A 94 0.72 16.60 20.56
CA ALA A 94 2.04 16.36 20.00
C ALA A 94 2.85 15.48 20.97
N GLY A 95 3.49 14.44 20.43
CA GLY A 95 4.29 13.49 21.22
C GLY A 95 3.64 12.16 21.54
N THR A 96 2.34 11.98 21.24
CA THR A 96 1.69 10.65 21.32
C THR A 96 1.79 9.85 20.02
N GLN A 97 2.25 10.47 18.96
CA GLN A 97 2.41 9.86 17.65
C GLN A 97 3.59 8.86 17.67
N LEU A 98 3.30 7.58 17.47
CA LEU A 98 4.30 6.51 17.41
C LEU A 98 4.73 6.20 16.00
N PHE A 99 3.80 6.30 15.03
CA PHE A 99 4.01 5.86 13.67
C PHE A 99 3.98 7.04 12.70
N VAL A 100 5.12 7.29 12.09
CA VAL A 100 5.35 8.35 11.09
C VAL A 100 6.23 7.80 9.97
N PRO A 101 6.29 8.42 8.78
CA PRO A 101 7.22 8.02 7.74
C PRO A 101 8.66 7.90 8.24
N GLY A 102 9.31 6.77 7.96
CA GLY A 102 10.66 6.48 8.40
C GLY A 102 10.82 6.01 9.85
N ALA A 103 9.76 6.06 10.67
CA ALA A 103 9.81 5.52 12.02
C ALA A 103 9.69 3.98 12.01
N PRO A 104 10.10 3.30 13.10
CA PRO A 104 9.84 1.88 13.28
C PRO A 104 8.36 1.56 13.15
N ASP A 105 8.05 0.53 12.39
CA ASP A 105 6.70 0.02 12.22
C ASP A 105 6.37 -1.08 13.26
N PRO A 106 5.09 -1.46 13.43
CA PRO A 106 4.70 -2.50 14.37
C PRO A 106 5.16 -3.91 14.00
N TRP A 107 5.74 -4.12 12.83
CA TRP A 107 6.09 -5.44 12.29
C TRP A 107 7.60 -5.68 12.22
N GLY A 108 8.41 -4.75 12.73
CA GLY A 108 9.86 -4.89 12.87
C GLY A 108 10.67 -4.30 11.71
N GLY A 109 10.06 -3.47 10.88
CA GLY A 109 10.69 -2.66 9.84
C GLY A 109 10.63 -1.17 10.13
N CYS A 110 10.70 -0.37 9.07
CA CYS A 110 10.50 1.07 9.10
C CYS A 110 9.45 1.46 8.05
N PHE A 111 8.51 2.32 8.39
CA PHE A 111 7.60 2.86 7.39
C PHE A 111 8.36 3.52 6.25
N PRO A 112 7.96 3.30 5.00
CA PRO A 112 8.57 3.93 3.84
C PRO A 112 8.62 5.45 3.94
N ASN A 113 9.76 6.03 3.55
CA ASN A 113 9.95 7.47 3.36
C ASN A 113 11.02 7.72 2.28
N ALA A 114 11.32 8.97 1.95
CA ALA A 114 12.34 9.31 0.97
C ALA A 114 13.79 8.90 1.37
N GLY A 115 14.00 8.46 2.60
CA GLY A 115 15.31 8.02 3.09
C GLY A 115 15.55 6.51 2.92
N ASN A 116 14.48 5.70 2.81
CA ASN A 116 14.53 4.24 2.69
C ASN A 116 13.83 3.70 1.43
N THR A 117 13.43 4.58 0.52
CA THR A 117 12.85 4.25 -0.78
C THR A 117 13.56 5.00 -1.90
N GLY A 118 13.28 4.66 -3.15
CA GLY A 118 13.91 5.29 -4.30
C GLY A 118 15.29 4.71 -4.60
N VAL A 119 16.09 5.46 -5.34
CA VAL A 119 17.43 5.03 -5.75
C VAL A 119 18.33 4.87 -4.53
N PRO A 120 18.97 3.71 -4.34
CA PRO A 120 19.88 3.49 -3.22
C PRO A 120 21.02 4.50 -3.18
N SER A 121 21.37 4.96 -1.98
CA SER A 121 22.50 5.87 -1.79
C SER A 121 23.80 5.31 -2.35
N GLY A 122 24.55 6.15 -3.05
CA GLY A 122 25.80 5.73 -3.70
C GLY A 122 25.63 5.12 -5.10
N THR A 123 24.41 4.94 -5.57
CA THR A 123 24.19 4.47 -6.96
C THR A 123 24.63 5.53 -7.97
N THR A 124 25.49 5.14 -8.90
CA THR A 124 25.87 5.99 -10.04
C THR A 124 24.88 5.82 -11.16
N LEU A 125 24.16 6.89 -11.48
CA LEU A 125 23.21 6.91 -12.57
C LEU A 125 23.84 7.39 -13.87
N THR A 126 23.55 6.71 -14.99
CA THR A 126 23.93 7.14 -16.33
C THR A 126 22.70 7.50 -17.15
N ALA A 127 22.87 8.34 -18.16
CA ALA A 127 21.75 8.69 -19.05
C ALA A 127 21.18 7.45 -19.74
N TYR A 128 19.85 7.39 -19.78
CA TYR A 128 19.15 6.35 -20.55
C TYR A 128 19.15 6.73 -22.04
N SER A 129 19.61 5.83 -22.89
CA SER A 129 19.64 5.99 -24.35
C SER A 129 18.77 4.97 -25.09
N GLY A 130 18.02 4.15 -24.35
CA GLY A 130 17.09 3.19 -24.93
C GLY A 130 15.78 3.83 -25.38
N PRO A 131 14.89 3.06 -26.02
CA PRO A 131 13.60 3.55 -26.47
C PRO A 131 12.66 3.81 -25.28
N CYS A 132 11.87 4.89 -25.36
CA CYS A 132 10.82 5.18 -24.36
C CYS A 132 9.59 4.26 -24.53
N SER A 133 9.42 3.65 -25.71
CA SER A 133 8.48 2.54 -25.92
C SER A 133 9.26 1.22 -25.86
N ILE A 134 9.08 0.47 -24.75
CA ILE A 134 9.80 -0.78 -24.49
C ILE A 134 8.91 -1.95 -24.87
N SER A 135 9.13 -2.50 -26.07
CA SER A 135 8.38 -3.65 -26.60
C SER A 135 9.11 -4.98 -26.48
N THR A 136 10.41 -4.95 -26.24
CA THR A 136 11.22 -6.16 -26.10
C THR A 136 11.00 -6.79 -24.74
N SER A 137 10.54 -8.03 -24.72
CA SER A 137 10.35 -8.78 -23.47
C SER A 137 11.68 -9.08 -22.78
N ASN A 138 11.63 -9.20 -21.44
CA ASN A 138 12.78 -9.42 -20.56
C ASN A 138 13.82 -8.28 -20.61
N THR A 139 13.43 -7.09 -21.03
CA THR A 139 14.31 -5.91 -20.99
C THR A 139 14.61 -5.52 -19.54
N VAL A 140 15.90 -5.30 -19.25
CA VAL A 140 16.36 -4.80 -17.96
C VAL A 140 16.99 -3.42 -18.13
N VAL A 141 16.48 -2.44 -17.40
CA VAL A 141 17.05 -1.08 -17.30
C VAL A 141 17.55 -0.90 -15.87
N ASP A 142 18.85 -0.69 -15.69
CA ASP A 142 19.50 -0.65 -14.38
C ASP A 142 20.43 0.56 -14.28
N GLY A 143 20.33 1.34 -13.19
CA GLY A 143 21.20 2.47 -12.90
C GLY A 143 21.07 3.62 -13.92
N LYS A 144 19.85 3.98 -14.32
CA LYS A 144 19.61 4.98 -15.38
C LYS A 144 18.85 6.21 -14.90
N ASN A 145 19.18 7.36 -15.52
CA ASN A 145 18.33 8.54 -15.57
C ASN A 145 17.47 8.50 -16.83
N ILE A 146 16.17 8.31 -16.67
CA ILE A 146 15.19 8.21 -17.75
C ILE A 146 14.39 9.52 -17.79
N ASN A 147 14.41 10.24 -18.91
CA ASN A 147 13.75 11.54 -19.05
C ASN A 147 12.74 11.50 -20.21
N CYS A 148 11.82 10.56 -20.16
CA CYS A 148 10.72 10.47 -21.12
C CYS A 148 9.55 9.68 -20.53
N ASP A 149 8.38 9.88 -21.09
CA ASP A 149 7.22 9.04 -20.85
C ASP A 149 7.50 7.62 -21.35
N LEU A 150 7.10 6.64 -20.54
CA LEU A 150 7.35 5.24 -20.87
C LEU A 150 6.06 4.55 -21.31
N THR A 151 6.16 3.80 -22.41
CA THR A 151 5.12 2.86 -22.83
C THR A 151 5.69 1.44 -22.82
N ILE A 152 5.10 0.55 -22.05
CA ILE A 152 5.55 -0.82 -21.88
C ILE A 152 4.57 -1.77 -22.57
N THR A 153 5.04 -2.47 -23.59
CA THR A 153 4.30 -3.53 -24.27
C THR A 153 5.04 -4.88 -24.23
N GLY A 154 6.32 -4.87 -23.83
CA GLY A 154 7.10 -6.08 -23.60
C GLY A 154 6.72 -6.77 -22.29
N ALA A 155 6.75 -8.10 -22.29
CA ALA A 155 6.57 -8.88 -21.06
C ALA A 155 7.85 -8.89 -20.21
N ASN A 156 7.70 -8.92 -18.87
CA ASN A 156 8.81 -9.01 -17.92
C ASN A 156 9.86 -7.87 -18.06
N VAL A 157 9.42 -6.66 -18.34
CA VAL A 157 10.30 -5.49 -18.32
C VAL A 157 10.64 -5.15 -16.87
N THR A 158 11.91 -4.94 -16.58
CA THR A 158 12.39 -4.57 -15.24
C THR A 158 13.15 -3.26 -15.31
N ILE A 159 12.81 -2.30 -14.45
CA ILE A 159 13.56 -1.06 -14.24
C ILE A 159 13.95 -1.00 -12.77
N ARG A 160 15.22 -0.85 -12.48
CA ARG A 160 15.71 -0.83 -11.10
C ARG A 160 16.86 0.17 -10.89
N ASN A 161 17.07 0.54 -9.62
CA ASN A 161 18.13 1.46 -9.21
C ASN A 161 18.18 2.72 -10.09
N SER A 162 17.03 3.21 -10.53
CA SER A 162 16.94 4.22 -11.60
C SER A 162 16.06 5.39 -11.18
N LYS A 163 16.37 6.56 -11.76
CA LYS A 163 15.53 7.75 -11.65
C LYS A 163 14.74 7.95 -12.93
N ILE A 164 13.45 8.19 -12.78
CA ILE A 164 12.54 8.41 -13.90
C ILE A 164 11.91 9.79 -13.73
N VAL A 165 12.03 10.63 -14.74
CA VAL A 165 11.29 11.89 -14.87
C VAL A 165 10.39 11.74 -16.09
N ALA A 166 9.13 11.51 -15.86
CA ALA A 166 8.15 11.19 -16.88
C ALA A 166 6.79 11.78 -16.52
N GLY A 167 6.01 12.19 -17.49
CA GLY A 167 4.61 12.55 -17.29
C GLY A 167 3.78 11.30 -17.00
N ASN A 168 3.95 10.24 -17.78
CA ASN A 168 3.22 8.98 -17.63
C ASN A 168 4.12 7.76 -17.83
N ILE A 169 3.79 6.69 -17.15
CA ILE A 169 4.33 5.35 -17.39
C ILE A 169 3.13 4.43 -17.64
N ASN A 170 2.92 4.04 -18.90
CA ASN A 170 1.80 3.21 -19.31
C ASN A 170 2.24 1.77 -19.58
N VAL A 171 1.58 0.80 -18.94
CA VAL A 171 1.74 -0.62 -19.22
C VAL A 171 0.52 -1.07 -20.01
N ASP A 172 0.63 -1.07 -21.35
CA ASP A 172 -0.52 -1.26 -22.24
C ASP A 172 -0.86 -2.75 -22.44
N SER A 173 0.15 -3.61 -22.59
CA SER A 173 -0.08 -5.05 -22.84
C SER A 173 1.01 -5.97 -22.28
N GLY A 174 2.06 -5.39 -21.71
CA GLY A 174 3.21 -6.13 -21.15
C GLY A 174 3.09 -6.40 -19.66
N SER A 175 4.26 -6.43 -19.02
CA SER A 175 4.37 -6.43 -17.57
C SER A 175 5.61 -5.64 -17.12
N LEU A 176 5.53 -4.96 -15.98
CA LEU A 176 6.57 -4.07 -15.48
C LEU A 176 6.88 -4.36 -14.01
N ALA A 177 8.16 -4.56 -13.73
CA ALA A 177 8.69 -4.56 -12.37
C ALA A 177 9.57 -3.33 -12.14
N LEU A 178 9.23 -2.54 -11.13
CA LEU A 178 10.00 -1.39 -10.66
C LEU A 178 10.57 -1.71 -9.28
N THR A 179 11.87 -1.55 -9.10
CA THR A 179 12.52 -1.81 -7.79
C THR A 179 13.57 -0.75 -7.52
N ASP A 180 13.53 -0.14 -6.33
CA ASP A 180 14.50 0.88 -5.93
C ASP A 180 14.57 2.04 -6.92
N VAL A 181 13.41 2.62 -7.25
CA VAL A 181 13.29 3.70 -8.25
C VAL A 181 12.77 4.98 -7.62
N GLU A 182 13.33 6.11 -8.05
CA GLU A 182 12.78 7.44 -7.78
C GLU A 182 12.00 7.90 -9.02
N ILE A 183 10.73 8.27 -8.84
CA ILE A 183 9.87 8.68 -9.96
C ILE A 183 9.28 10.05 -9.67
N ASN A 184 9.59 11.00 -10.56
CA ASN A 184 8.97 12.32 -10.61
C ASN A 184 8.02 12.36 -11.83
N PHE A 185 6.73 12.46 -11.58
CA PHE A 185 5.72 12.51 -12.66
C PHE A 185 5.56 13.89 -13.31
N GLY A 186 6.50 14.79 -13.06
CA GLY A 186 6.53 16.09 -13.75
C GLY A 186 5.49 17.09 -13.23
N ASN A 187 5.20 18.08 -14.06
CA ASN A 187 4.40 19.25 -13.68
C ASN A 187 3.05 19.33 -14.40
N ASP A 188 2.60 18.27 -15.07
CA ASP A 188 1.29 18.24 -15.70
C ASP A 188 0.26 17.66 -14.74
N ILE A 189 -0.73 18.49 -14.37
CA ILE A 189 -1.83 18.09 -13.49
C ILE A 189 -2.74 17.00 -14.07
N ASN A 190 -2.66 16.74 -15.37
CA ASN A 190 -3.41 15.65 -16.00
C ASN A 190 -2.68 14.30 -15.95
N THR A 191 -1.48 14.26 -15.39
CA THR A 191 -0.68 13.05 -15.29
C THR A 191 -1.30 12.04 -14.34
N GLU A 192 -1.68 10.88 -14.86
CA GLU A 192 -2.23 9.76 -14.08
C GLU A 192 -1.12 8.82 -13.54
N GLY A 193 0.13 9.19 -13.69
CA GLY A 193 1.28 8.48 -13.14
C GLY A 193 1.56 7.13 -13.79
N LEU A 194 1.81 6.12 -12.96
CA LEU A 194 2.01 4.74 -13.38
C LEU A 194 0.65 4.05 -13.56
N LYS A 195 0.35 3.63 -14.79
CA LYS A 195 -0.97 3.11 -15.16
C LYS A 195 -0.88 1.83 -15.99
N GLY A 196 -1.87 0.95 -15.84
CA GLY A 196 -2.02 -0.28 -16.63
C GLY A 196 -2.27 -1.52 -15.78
N SER A 197 -1.76 -2.67 -16.23
CA SER A 197 -1.94 -3.96 -15.54
C SER A 197 -0.62 -4.73 -15.45
N ASN A 198 -0.58 -5.76 -14.57
CA ASN A 198 0.60 -6.60 -14.37
C ASN A 198 1.84 -5.79 -13.94
N ILE A 199 1.66 -4.96 -12.94
CA ILE A 199 2.69 -4.05 -12.44
C ILE A 199 3.10 -4.49 -11.04
N THR A 200 4.41 -4.57 -10.81
CA THR A 200 4.97 -4.76 -9.47
C THR A 200 5.90 -3.60 -9.15
N VAL A 201 5.68 -2.93 -8.03
CA VAL A 201 6.50 -1.82 -7.55
C VAL A 201 7.00 -2.13 -6.16
N THR A 202 8.30 -2.03 -5.96
CA THR A 202 8.94 -2.28 -4.66
C THR A 202 9.95 -1.18 -4.34
N ARG A 203 9.84 -0.59 -3.17
CA ARG A 203 10.72 0.48 -2.65
C ARG A 203 10.88 1.67 -3.60
N ALA A 204 9.77 2.11 -4.17
CA ALA A 204 9.74 3.31 -5.00
C ALA A 204 9.48 4.57 -4.16
N ASN A 205 10.17 5.66 -4.50
CA ASN A 205 9.84 7.02 -4.09
C ASN A 205 9.14 7.72 -5.24
N MET A 206 7.83 7.99 -5.10
CA MET A 206 6.97 8.44 -6.20
C MET A 206 6.29 9.77 -5.81
N TYR A 207 6.45 10.80 -6.65
CA TYR A 207 5.92 12.13 -6.34
C TYR A 207 5.56 12.93 -7.59
N ALA A 208 4.93 14.07 -7.37
CA ALA A 208 4.37 14.96 -8.40
C ALA A 208 3.22 14.32 -9.21
N GLY A 209 2.77 14.98 -10.27
CA GLY A 209 1.59 14.57 -11.03
C GLY A 209 0.29 14.65 -10.22
N LYS A 210 -0.81 14.24 -10.83
CA LYS A 210 -2.12 14.16 -10.18
C LYS A 210 -2.25 12.95 -9.26
N ARG A 211 -1.65 11.83 -9.68
CA ARG A 211 -1.68 10.53 -9.01
C ARG A 211 -0.41 9.77 -9.32
N GLN A 212 0.12 9.04 -8.35
CA GLN A 212 1.34 8.30 -8.60
C GLN A 212 1.09 6.91 -9.19
N ILE A 213 -0.01 6.25 -8.80
CA ILE A 213 -0.33 4.92 -9.34
C ILE A 213 -1.84 4.70 -9.51
N TRP A 214 -2.21 4.09 -10.63
CA TRP A 214 -3.55 3.59 -10.93
C TRP A 214 -3.45 2.33 -11.77
N CYS A 215 -3.67 1.18 -11.19
CA CYS A 215 -3.42 -0.09 -11.87
C CYS A 215 -4.41 -1.18 -11.52
N ASN A 216 -4.56 -2.12 -12.46
CA ASN A 216 -5.25 -3.39 -12.26
C ASN A 216 -4.22 -4.52 -12.11
N ASP A 217 -4.57 -5.55 -11.32
CA ASP A 217 -3.70 -6.72 -11.11
C ASP A 217 -2.25 -6.32 -10.83
N CYS A 218 -2.08 -5.50 -9.81
CA CYS A 218 -0.80 -4.92 -9.47
C CYS A 218 -0.44 -5.04 -7.99
N THR A 219 0.85 -5.00 -7.71
CA THR A 219 1.41 -4.99 -6.35
C THR A 219 2.26 -3.74 -6.16
N LEU A 220 1.96 -2.98 -5.11
CA LEU A 220 2.77 -1.88 -4.61
C LEU A 220 3.24 -2.22 -3.21
N GLN A 221 4.54 -2.25 -2.99
CA GLN A 221 5.12 -2.65 -1.71
C GLN A 221 6.28 -1.76 -1.29
N ASP A 222 6.40 -1.52 0.03
CA ASP A 222 7.51 -0.80 0.65
C ASP A 222 7.81 0.56 0.00
N SER A 223 6.79 1.28 -0.47
CA SER A 223 6.96 2.47 -1.31
C SER A 223 6.37 3.72 -0.65
N PHE A 224 6.91 4.88 -1.01
CA PHE A 224 6.46 6.18 -0.53
C PHE A 224 5.86 7.00 -1.67
N LEU A 225 4.58 7.39 -1.53
CA LEU A 225 3.80 8.16 -2.48
C LEU A 225 3.38 9.47 -1.85
N HIS A 226 3.75 10.62 -2.48
CA HIS A 226 3.55 11.93 -1.85
C HIS A 226 3.61 13.09 -2.86
N ASP A 227 3.34 14.29 -2.37
CA ASP A 227 3.54 15.58 -3.05
C ASP A 227 2.90 15.67 -4.44
N GLN A 228 1.57 15.44 -4.51
CA GLN A 228 0.79 15.65 -5.72
C GLN A 228 0.77 17.14 -6.08
N LEU A 229 0.64 17.42 -7.37
CA LEU A 229 0.49 18.78 -7.87
C LEU A 229 -0.85 19.39 -7.44
N SER A 230 -0.84 20.71 -7.25
CA SER A 230 -2.07 21.48 -7.12
C SER A 230 -2.64 21.80 -8.49
N ASP A 231 -3.96 21.75 -8.62
CA ASP A 231 -4.66 22.23 -9.82
C ASP A 231 -5.11 23.68 -9.66
N PRO A 232 -4.43 24.65 -10.29
CA PRO A 232 -4.83 26.06 -10.21
C PRO A 232 -6.19 26.36 -10.82
N SER A 233 -6.74 25.46 -11.65
CA SER A 233 -8.07 25.63 -12.23
C SER A 233 -9.20 25.30 -11.26
N GLY A 234 -8.90 24.68 -10.13
CA GLY A 234 -9.89 24.34 -9.11
C GLY A 234 -10.81 23.18 -9.47
N ILE A 235 -10.41 22.25 -10.37
CA ILE A 235 -11.31 21.21 -10.89
C ILE A 235 -10.81 19.79 -10.57
N THR A 236 -9.49 19.57 -10.58
CA THR A 236 -8.92 18.24 -10.54
C THR A 236 -8.86 17.69 -9.13
N HIS A 237 -9.22 16.41 -8.99
CA HIS A 237 -9.09 15.68 -7.72
C HIS A 237 -7.85 14.79 -7.74
N GLU A 238 -6.99 14.96 -6.76
CA GLU A 238 -5.74 14.23 -6.59
C GLU A 238 -5.90 13.05 -5.62
N SER A 239 -4.95 12.11 -5.72
CA SER A 239 -4.74 11.03 -4.75
C SER A 239 -3.34 10.45 -4.91
N ALA A 240 -2.78 9.84 -3.87
CA ALA A 240 -1.52 9.11 -4.02
C ALA A 240 -1.70 7.86 -4.86
N ALA A 241 -2.79 7.12 -4.63
CA ALA A 241 -3.06 5.88 -5.32
C ALA A 241 -4.55 5.72 -5.66
N ARG A 242 -4.85 4.91 -6.67
CA ARG A 242 -6.20 4.46 -6.99
C ARG A 242 -6.22 2.94 -7.07
N ILE A 243 -7.19 2.33 -6.41
CA ILE A 243 -7.49 0.90 -6.54
C ILE A 243 -8.60 0.68 -7.56
N ASP A 244 -8.45 -0.38 -8.33
CA ASP A 244 -9.49 -0.99 -9.14
C ASP A 244 -9.45 -2.51 -8.93
N GLN A 245 -9.55 -3.36 -9.97
CA GLN A 245 -9.48 -4.80 -9.80
C GLN A 245 -8.06 -5.28 -9.48
N GLY A 246 -7.92 -6.19 -8.51
CA GLY A 246 -6.67 -6.92 -8.25
C GLY A 246 -5.54 -6.10 -7.63
N SER A 247 -5.81 -4.89 -7.11
CA SER A 247 -4.77 -4.06 -6.49
C SER A 247 -4.35 -4.61 -5.12
N THR A 248 -3.05 -4.77 -4.93
CA THR A 248 -2.45 -5.21 -3.66
C THR A 248 -1.42 -4.17 -3.20
N TYR A 249 -1.70 -3.46 -2.11
CA TYR A 249 -0.83 -2.44 -1.54
C TYR A 249 -0.40 -2.86 -0.14
N ILE A 250 0.88 -3.14 0.04
CA ILE A 250 1.44 -3.69 1.28
C ILE A 250 2.58 -2.82 1.78
N HIS A 251 2.48 -2.38 3.03
CA HIS A 251 3.54 -1.68 3.73
C HIS A 251 4.06 -0.45 2.98
N ASN A 252 3.14 0.40 2.52
CA ASN A 252 3.47 1.66 1.88
C ASN A 252 3.17 2.84 2.81
N THR A 253 3.79 3.96 2.57
CA THR A 253 3.37 5.25 3.11
C THR A 253 2.67 6.02 2.02
N LEU A 254 1.41 6.36 2.24
CA LEU A 254 0.53 7.03 1.30
C LEU A 254 0.14 8.41 1.84
N LEU A 255 0.47 9.44 1.10
CA LEU A 255 0.12 10.83 1.41
C LEU A 255 -0.46 11.51 0.17
N CYS A 256 -1.65 12.06 0.29
CA CYS A 256 -2.15 13.08 -0.61
C CYS A 256 -2.17 14.41 0.15
N ASN A 257 -1.39 15.38 -0.30
CA ASN A 257 -1.20 16.67 0.37
C ASN A 257 -1.36 17.87 -0.57
N ALA A 258 -1.89 17.67 -1.78
CA ALA A 258 -2.27 18.79 -2.63
C ALA A 258 -3.23 19.72 -1.88
N PRO A 259 -3.02 21.05 -1.88
CA PRO A 259 -3.93 21.98 -1.23
C PRO A 259 -5.28 22.01 -1.95
N ASN A 260 -6.32 22.30 -1.18
CA ASN A 260 -7.63 22.57 -1.75
C ASN A 260 -7.62 23.93 -2.46
N ILE A 261 -8.12 23.96 -3.69
CA ILE A 261 -8.26 25.17 -4.50
C ILE A 261 -9.71 25.24 -5.00
N ASP A 262 -10.35 26.38 -4.75
CA ASP A 262 -11.71 26.61 -5.20
C ASP A 262 -11.85 26.49 -6.74
N PRO A 263 -12.99 25.98 -7.27
CA PRO A 263 -14.19 25.57 -6.53
C PRO A 263 -14.14 24.14 -5.97
N ASP A 264 -13.29 23.20 -6.47
CA ASP A 264 -13.39 21.79 -6.10
C ASP A 264 -12.09 20.98 -6.25
N ALA A 265 -10.94 21.63 -6.51
CA ALA A 265 -9.68 20.90 -6.63
C ALA A 265 -9.09 20.56 -5.25
N GLY A 266 -8.34 19.47 -5.21
CA GLY A 266 -7.62 18.99 -4.04
C GLY A 266 -7.64 17.48 -3.91
N CYS A 267 -7.10 16.99 -2.82
CA CYS A 267 -7.07 15.55 -2.57
C CYS A 267 -8.47 14.98 -2.31
N SER A 268 -8.84 13.93 -3.01
CA SER A 268 -10.01 13.13 -2.61
C SER A 268 -9.69 12.25 -1.40
N ALA A 269 -8.54 11.56 -1.46
CA ALA A 269 -8.04 10.67 -0.41
C ALA A 269 -6.56 10.32 -0.68
N ASN A 270 -5.89 9.69 0.27
CA ASN A 270 -4.59 9.07 -0.03
C ASN A 270 -4.75 7.92 -1.02
N GLN A 271 -5.78 7.07 -0.84
CA GLN A 271 -6.11 6.00 -1.76
C GLN A 271 -7.58 6.09 -2.12
N THR A 272 -7.85 6.33 -3.40
CA THR A 272 -9.19 6.37 -3.97
C THR A 272 -9.57 5.04 -4.61
N GLY A 273 -10.86 4.84 -4.90
CA GLY A 273 -11.33 3.59 -5.50
C GLY A 273 -12.85 3.52 -5.60
N TYR A 274 -13.46 4.46 -6.31
CA TYR A 274 -14.84 4.29 -6.73
C TYR A 274 -14.91 3.46 -8.00
N PRO A 275 -15.97 2.68 -8.22
CA PRO A 275 -16.15 1.84 -9.41
C PRO A 275 -16.58 2.67 -10.63
N ASP A 276 -15.80 3.71 -10.95
CA ASP A 276 -16.04 4.61 -12.10
C ASP A 276 -15.60 3.98 -13.41
N PHE A 277 -14.49 3.23 -13.40
CA PHE A 277 -13.80 2.73 -14.59
C PHE A 277 -13.69 1.21 -14.63
N ALA A 278 -13.70 0.57 -13.46
CA ALA A 278 -13.68 -0.88 -13.31
C ALA A 278 -14.35 -1.29 -11.99
N PRO A 279 -14.75 -2.57 -11.84
CA PRO A 279 -15.17 -3.11 -10.55
C PRO A 279 -14.04 -3.06 -9.52
N VAL A 280 -14.34 -2.63 -8.29
CA VAL A 280 -13.37 -2.66 -7.18
C VAL A 280 -13.46 -4.02 -6.48
N LYS A 281 -12.62 -4.96 -6.87
CA LYS A 281 -12.65 -6.34 -6.35
C LYS A 281 -11.26 -6.95 -6.22
N ASN A 282 -11.12 -7.92 -5.31
CA ASN A 282 -9.85 -8.59 -5.02
C ASN A 282 -8.76 -7.59 -4.58
N ILE A 283 -9.11 -6.73 -3.65
CA ILE A 283 -8.24 -5.68 -3.14
C ILE A 283 -7.63 -6.12 -1.81
N ARG A 284 -6.33 -5.91 -1.66
CA ARG A 284 -5.60 -6.11 -0.42
C ARG A 284 -4.83 -4.84 -0.05
N LEU A 285 -5.23 -4.21 1.04
CA LEU A 285 -4.57 -3.05 1.63
C LEU A 285 -4.06 -3.47 3.00
N GLU A 286 -2.75 -3.68 3.14
CA GLU A 286 -2.18 -4.28 4.34
C GLU A 286 -0.95 -3.53 4.83
N LYS A 287 -0.90 -3.26 6.13
CA LYS A 287 0.26 -2.66 6.81
C LYS A 287 0.69 -1.30 6.25
N ASN A 288 -0.18 -0.59 5.54
CA ASN A 288 0.13 0.73 5.02
C ASN A 288 0.01 1.80 6.11
N LEU A 289 0.82 2.84 6.00
CA LEU A 289 0.66 4.09 6.72
C LEU A 289 -0.12 5.08 5.85
N TYR A 290 -1.34 5.38 6.23
CA TYR A 290 -2.14 6.45 5.64
C TYR A 290 -1.91 7.72 6.44
N MET A 291 -1.25 8.69 5.83
CA MET A 291 -0.96 9.97 6.47
C MET A 291 -2.21 10.86 6.51
N ALA A 292 -2.24 11.81 7.43
CA ALA A 292 -3.27 12.83 7.43
C ALA A 292 -3.26 13.59 6.09
N THR A 293 -4.41 13.68 5.46
CA THR A 293 -4.58 14.24 4.11
C THR A 293 -5.43 15.49 4.10
N THR A 294 -5.29 16.31 3.09
CA THR A 294 -6.22 17.42 2.78
C THR A 294 -7.57 16.92 2.28
N GLY A 295 -7.64 15.66 1.85
CA GLY A 295 -8.81 15.05 1.25
C GLY A 295 -9.96 14.73 2.20
N GLY A 296 -11.06 14.32 1.61
CA GLY A 296 -12.27 13.94 2.35
C GLY A 296 -12.09 12.71 3.24
N TYR A 297 -11.36 11.73 2.75
CA TYR A 297 -11.08 10.45 3.42
C TYR A 297 -9.63 10.02 3.23
N CYS A 298 -9.18 9.01 3.96
CA CYS A 298 -7.84 8.45 3.75
C CYS A 298 -7.86 7.25 2.81
N SER A 299 -8.90 6.45 2.84
CA SER A 299 -9.04 5.29 1.95
C SER A 299 -10.48 5.04 1.51
N TYR A 300 -10.64 4.39 0.36
CA TYR A 300 -11.92 4.01 -0.22
C TYR A 300 -12.01 2.49 -0.33
N GLY A 301 -13.17 1.95 0.03
CA GLY A 301 -13.48 0.52 -0.10
C GLY A 301 -14.20 0.14 -1.39
N GLY A 302 -14.63 1.11 -2.19
CA GLY A 302 -15.25 0.89 -3.50
C GLY A 302 -16.71 0.44 -3.51
N ALA A 303 -17.35 0.20 -2.36
CA ALA A 303 -18.74 -0.25 -2.30
C ALA A 303 -19.75 0.91 -2.40
N THR A 304 -19.65 1.70 -3.45
CA THR A 304 -20.51 2.89 -3.69
C THR A 304 -21.53 2.63 -4.77
N ALA A 305 -22.77 3.09 -4.55
CA ALA A 305 -23.84 3.07 -5.54
C ALA A 305 -23.72 4.24 -6.55
N GLY A 306 -24.42 4.14 -7.67
CA GLY A 306 -24.54 5.23 -8.64
C GLY A 306 -23.34 5.44 -9.56
N LYS A 307 -22.35 4.57 -9.52
CA LYS A 307 -21.20 4.58 -10.42
C LYS A 307 -21.38 3.56 -11.56
N PRO A 308 -20.71 3.71 -12.70
CA PRO A 308 -20.90 2.82 -13.87
C PRO A 308 -20.76 1.34 -13.58
N TYR A 309 -19.86 0.96 -12.67
CA TYR A 309 -19.60 -0.43 -12.31
C TYR A 309 -20.10 -0.81 -10.91
N SER A 310 -20.98 -0.03 -10.31
CA SER A 310 -21.55 -0.31 -8.97
C SER A 310 -22.87 -1.12 -9.01
N GLY A 311 -23.38 -1.41 -10.20
CA GLY A 311 -24.77 -1.85 -10.42
C GLY A 311 -25.14 -3.23 -9.93
N ASP A 312 -24.20 -4.09 -9.53
CA ASP A 312 -24.51 -5.39 -8.97
C ASP A 312 -23.69 -5.71 -7.72
N ALA A 313 -24.19 -6.66 -6.93
CA ALA A 313 -23.54 -7.05 -5.67
C ALA A 313 -22.15 -7.65 -5.86
N THR A 314 -21.77 -8.02 -7.08
CA THR A 314 -20.47 -8.63 -7.41
C THR A 314 -19.40 -7.61 -7.79
N ASN A 315 -19.79 -6.36 -8.04
CA ASN A 315 -18.88 -5.32 -8.52
C ASN A 315 -17.99 -4.69 -7.45
N ALA A 316 -18.28 -4.92 -6.17
CA ALA A 316 -17.40 -4.57 -5.07
C ALA A 316 -17.33 -5.77 -4.12
N THR A 317 -16.30 -6.60 -4.24
CA THR A 317 -16.15 -7.83 -3.48
C THR A 317 -14.70 -8.09 -3.11
N ASN A 318 -14.50 -8.82 -2.00
CA ASN A 318 -13.18 -9.24 -1.54
C ASN A 318 -12.21 -8.04 -1.39
N VAL A 319 -12.67 -7.00 -0.69
CA VAL A 319 -11.85 -5.83 -0.35
C VAL A 319 -11.38 -5.95 1.10
N LYS A 320 -10.09 -6.00 1.31
CA LYS A 320 -9.46 -6.24 2.60
C LYS A 320 -8.59 -5.07 3.00
N SER A 321 -8.88 -4.48 4.15
CA SER A 321 -8.06 -3.49 4.85
C SER A 321 -7.59 -4.11 6.15
N ILE A 322 -6.31 -4.46 6.22
CA ILE A 322 -5.76 -5.28 7.31
C ILE A 322 -4.53 -4.59 7.89
N ASP A 323 -4.49 -4.45 9.22
CA ASP A 323 -3.32 -3.96 9.96
C ASP A 323 -2.78 -2.60 9.50
N ASN A 324 -3.57 -1.77 8.83
CA ASN A 324 -3.10 -0.45 8.40
C ASN A 324 -3.04 0.52 9.58
N VAL A 325 -2.18 1.50 9.45
CA VAL A 325 -2.04 2.63 10.36
C VAL A 325 -2.59 3.90 9.71
N PHE A 326 -3.42 4.64 10.44
CA PHE A 326 -4.00 5.89 9.99
C PHE A 326 -3.57 7.03 10.92
N GLN A 327 -3.00 8.09 10.37
CA GLN A 327 -2.66 9.26 11.16
C GLN A 327 -3.93 9.98 11.61
N ARG A 328 -3.94 10.38 12.89
CA ARG A 328 -5.00 11.26 13.41
C ARG A 328 -4.86 12.66 12.84
N GLY A 329 -5.98 13.35 12.79
CA GLY A 329 -6.04 14.72 12.31
C GLY A 329 -6.04 14.83 10.80
N ASN A 330 -6.11 16.04 10.31
CA ASN A 330 -6.24 16.38 8.91
C ASN A 330 -5.21 17.45 8.56
N ALA A 331 -4.24 17.13 7.76
CA ALA A 331 -3.25 18.09 7.30
C ALA A 331 -3.67 18.64 5.94
N PRO A 332 -3.44 19.84 5.73
CA PRO A 332 -3.61 21.15 6.34
C PRO A 332 -5.08 21.64 6.28
N ASN A 333 -6.05 20.76 6.30
CA ASN A 333 -7.46 21.14 6.18
C ASN A 333 -7.97 21.92 7.37
N ASP A 334 -8.76 22.91 7.06
CA ASP A 334 -9.43 23.74 8.04
C ASP A 334 -10.67 23.02 8.60
N LYS A 335 -10.48 22.27 9.67
CA LYS A 335 -11.56 21.74 10.48
C LYS A 335 -11.96 22.69 11.63
N THR A 336 -11.49 23.93 11.62
CA THR A 336 -11.81 24.90 12.68
C THR A 336 -13.29 25.20 12.78
N THR A 337 -14.01 25.09 11.66
CA THR A 337 -15.47 25.24 11.60
C THR A 337 -16.24 24.05 12.17
N ILE A 338 -15.58 22.91 12.38
CA ILE A 338 -16.21 21.70 12.93
C ILE A 338 -16.13 21.77 14.46
N ALA A 339 -17.24 21.51 15.15
CA ALA A 339 -17.29 21.52 16.61
C ALA A 339 -16.22 20.59 17.23
N LEU A 340 -15.64 20.99 18.36
CA LEU A 340 -14.63 20.17 19.06
C LEU A 340 -15.15 18.78 19.49
N THR A 341 -16.45 18.66 19.67
CA THR A 341 -17.13 17.42 19.99
C THR A 341 -17.37 16.51 18.77
N ASP A 342 -17.16 17.02 17.56
CA ASP A 342 -17.38 16.26 16.35
C ASP A 342 -16.19 15.33 16.09
N LYS A 343 -16.46 14.05 16.00
CA LYS A 343 -15.45 12.99 15.79
C LYS A 343 -14.62 13.20 14.52
N ARG A 344 -15.18 13.84 13.50
CA ARG A 344 -14.48 14.15 12.26
C ARG A 344 -13.21 14.99 12.43
N ARG A 345 -13.08 15.73 13.54
CA ARG A 345 -11.85 16.46 13.85
C ARG A 345 -10.64 15.56 14.11
N TYR A 346 -10.88 14.30 14.44
CA TYR A 346 -9.86 13.36 14.88
C TYR A 346 -9.57 12.27 13.85
N THR A 347 -10.08 12.41 12.64
CA THR A 347 -9.83 11.48 11.54
C THR A 347 -8.68 11.94 10.65
N CYS A 348 -8.13 11.06 9.85
CA CYS A 348 -7.06 11.42 8.92
C CYS A 348 -7.56 12.12 7.65
N GLY A 349 -8.83 12.07 7.32
CA GLY A 349 -9.50 12.84 6.27
C GLY A 349 -10.54 13.82 6.82
N PHE A 350 -11.08 14.70 5.98
CA PHE A 350 -12.03 15.73 6.42
C PHE A 350 -13.33 15.13 6.96
N TYR A 351 -13.90 14.15 6.27
CA TYR A 351 -15.15 13.50 6.67
C TYR A 351 -14.91 12.24 7.53
N GLY A 352 -13.80 11.56 7.35
CA GLY A 352 -13.54 10.33 8.07
C GLY A 352 -12.27 9.62 7.60
N VAL A 353 -12.04 8.43 8.17
CA VAL A 353 -10.90 7.58 7.81
C VAL A 353 -11.13 6.89 6.49
N THR A 354 -12.31 6.30 6.33
CA THR A 354 -12.65 5.49 5.16
C THR A 354 -14.06 5.82 4.66
N THR A 355 -14.30 5.56 3.40
CA THR A 355 -15.63 5.58 2.80
C THR A 355 -15.84 4.38 1.92
N ALA A 356 -17.09 4.07 1.64
CA ALA A 356 -17.49 2.97 0.74
C ALA A 356 -16.92 1.59 1.14
N TYR A 357 -16.64 1.37 2.41
CA TYR A 357 -16.50 0.03 2.99
C TYR A 357 -17.87 -0.47 3.41
N ASN A 358 -18.23 -1.67 2.99
CA ASN A 358 -19.51 -2.27 3.35
C ASN A 358 -19.29 -3.71 3.82
N SER A 359 -19.41 -3.91 5.12
CA SER A 359 -19.20 -5.22 5.76
C SER A 359 -20.19 -6.30 5.32
N SER A 360 -21.33 -5.92 4.73
CA SER A 360 -22.30 -6.87 4.17
C SER A 360 -21.90 -7.44 2.81
N LYS A 361 -20.93 -6.84 2.15
CA LYS A 361 -20.42 -7.35 0.87
C LYS A 361 -19.52 -8.55 1.05
N THR A 362 -19.57 -9.48 0.14
CA THR A 362 -18.79 -10.72 0.20
C THR A 362 -17.29 -10.44 0.24
N GLY A 363 -16.62 -10.96 1.25
CA GLY A 363 -15.17 -10.89 1.42
C GLY A 363 -14.63 -9.52 1.85
N PHE A 364 -15.48 -8.57 2.23
CA PHE A 364 -15.03 -7.34 2.86
C PHE A 364 -14.44 -7.61 4.25
N GLN A 365 -13.29 -7.02 4.52
CA GLN A 365 -12.60 -7.15 5.78
C GLN A 365 -11.94 -5.82 6.18
N PHE A 366 -12.15 -5.41 7.41
CA PHE A 366 -11.49 -4.24 8.02
C PHE A 366 -11.04 -4.64 9.43
N THR A 367 -9.81 -5.15 9.57
CA THR A 367 -9.33 -5.77 10.81
C THR A 367 -7.92 -5.34 11.15
N GLY A 368 -7.58 -5.26 12.45
CA GLY A 368 -6.25 -4.93 12.93
C GLY A 368 -5.80 -3.50 12.65
N ASN A 369 -6.64 -2.69 12.00
CA ASN A 369 -6.32 -1.31 11.69
C ASN A 369 -6.24 -0.48 12.97
N ARG A 370 -5.32 0.50 12.99
CA ARG A 370 -5.01 1.30 14.15
C ARG A 370 -4.69 2.74 13.81
N TRP A 371 -4.73 3.56 14.84
CA TRP A 371 -4.24 4.92 14.77
C TRP A 371 -2.71 4.97 14.87
N ASP A 372 -2.13 6.09 14.52
CA ASP A 372 -0.68 6.37 14.61
C ASP A 372 -0.14 6.47 16.05
N ASP A 373 -1.00 6.41 17.06
CA ASP A 373 -0.65 6.24 18.47
C ASP A 373 -0.69 4.76 18.92
N GLY A 374 -0.99 3.84 18.00
CA GLY A 374 -1.06 2.40 18.24
C GLY A 374 -2.41 1.87 18.71
N LEU A 375 -3.38 2.74 19.02
CA LEU A 375 -4.71 2.34 19.46
C LEU A 375 -5.47 1.64 18.31
N LEU A 376 -5.89 0.41 18.52
CA LEU A 376 -6.75 -0.31 17.56
C LEU A 376 -8.11 0.38 17.43
N PHE A 377 -8.63 0.50 16.22
CA PHE A 377 -9.96 1.06 15.98
C PHE A 377 -11.05 0.31 16.75
N ALA A 378 -10.93 -1.01 16.89
CA ALA A 378 -11.85 -1.82 17.67
C ALA A 378 -11.91 -1.45 19.16
N ASN A 379 -10.86 -0.80 19.69
CA ASN A 379 -10.74 -0.37 21.08
C ASN A 379 -10.99 1.13 21.26
N ASP A 380 -11.19 1.88 20.19
CA ASP A 380 -11.48 3.31 20.24
C ASP A 380 -12.96 3.55 20.54
N THR A 381 -13.29 3.71 21.83
CA THR A 381 -14.67 3.97 22.27
C THR A 381 -15.20 5.35 21.87
N ALA A 382 -14.31 6.30 21.51
CA ALA A 382 -14.69 7.61 20.99
C ALA A 382 -15.16 7.52 19.54
N TYR A 383 -14.75 6.46 18.83
CA TYR A 383 -15.16 6.14 17.48
C TYR A 383 -15.90 4.81 17.48
N ALA A 384 -17.22 4.82 17.37
CA ALA A 384 -17.94 3.58 17.15
C ALA A 384 -17.48 2.98 15.81
N TYR A 385 -16.98 1.75 15.85
CA TYR A 385 -16.42 1.01 14.71
C TYR A 385 -17.33 1.00 13.47
N GLY A 386 -18.65 1.07 13.63
CA GLY A 386 -19.62 1.13 12.53
C GLY A 386 -19.76 2.50 11.83
N SER A 387 -19.12 3.56 12.33
CA SER A 387 -19.23 4.89 11.72
C SER A 387 -18.18 5.17 10.63
N PHE A 388 -17.33 4.19 10.31
CA PHE A 388 -16.32 4.29 9.27
C PHE A 388 -16.75 3.72 7.91
N TYR A 389 -17.95 3.16 7.81
CA TYR A 389 -18.31 2.26 6.71
C TYR A 389 -19.29 2.80 5.68
N ASP A 390 -19.89 3.96 5.87
CA ASP A 390 -20.95 4.46 4.98
C ASP A 390 -20.44 5.32 3.83
#